data_8cec4ae05adb9f78d743e4a428988781
#
_entry.id   8cec4ae05adb9f78d743e4a428988781
#
_cell.length_a   1.000
_cell.length_b   1.000
_cell.length_c   1.000
_cell.angle_alpha   90.00
_cell.angle_beta   90.00
_cell.angle_gamma   90.00
#
_symmetry.space_group_name_H-M   'P 1'
#
loop_
_entity.id
_entity.type
_entity.pdbx_description
1 polymer ?
#
loop_
_entity_poly.entity_id
_entity_poly.type
_entity_poly.pdbx_seq_one_letter_code
_entity_poly.pdbx_strand_id
1 'polypeptide(L)'
;MKLDPTHDPALRSWVESANAPGCDFPIQNLPFGIFKRRGQREPARGGVAIGDQILDLAALGLRTGPTLNGLAAMGRRASRKLRRELSRMLSAKSRQIKRLQRFLVPMKQAELYLPVSIGDYSDFFTGIHHATNMGRMLRPDNPLLPNYKWVPIGYHGRGSSIVVSGTPVRRPAGQVKPPDAAAPLFTASKRLDYEAELGFVAGPGNRLGRPIPIRDALEHVFGVVLLNDWSARDVQGWEYQPLGPFLAKSFATTLSPWIVTLDALEPYRCAAFARAAGDPGPLPYLQDEDDQREGGFDIQVEMHLRSEKMKAPVRLSRGSFRDSYWTLAQMVAHQTSNGCNLQPGDLLGSGTLSGPTPDSLGSMMELTLAGKQPLELPGGEKRAFLEDGDEVIERGRCAREGYATLGFGEAAGRIMPALQK
;
A
#
# COMPACT_ATOMS: atom_id res chain seq x y z
N MET A 1 17.03 13.92 -2.84
CA MET A 1 16.07 15.08 -2.87
C MET A 1 16.33 15.99 -1.67
N LYS A 2 15.94 17.27 -1.67
CA LYS A 2 16.24 18.17 -0.56
C LYS A 2 15.00 18.36 0.32
N LEU A 3 15.19 18.25 1.64
CA LEU A 3 14.21 18.65 2.65
C LEU A 3 13.82 20.12 2.46
N ASP A 4 12.60 20.45 2.85
CA ASP A 4 12.08 21.82 2.78
C ASP A 4 11.33 22.17 4.09
N PRO A 5 10.90 23.43 4.29
CA PRO A 5 10.26 23.84 5.54
C PRO A 5 9.00 23.06 5.93
N THR A 6 8.38 22.31 5.00
CA THR A 6 7.20 21.47 5.34
C THR A 6 7.56 20.22 6.16
N HIS A 7 8.84 19.90 6.26
CA HIS A 7 9.36 18.76 7.05
C HIS A 7 9.83 19.17 8.45
N ASP A 8 9.82 20.48 8.78
CA ASP A 8 10.24 20.96 10.09
C ASP A 8 9.39 20.31 11.20
N PRO A 9 9.99 19.54 12.12
CA PRO A 9 9.26 18.90 13.22
C PRO A 9 8.64 19.88 14.21
N ALA A 10 9.16 21.12 14.27
CA ALA A 10 8.60 22.19 15.09
C ALA A 10 7.34 22.83 14.50
N LEU A 11 7.03 22.55 13.22
CA LEU A 11 5.85 23.11 12.56
C LEU A 11 4.57 22.58 13.24
N ARG A 12 3.66 23.50 13.61
CA ARG A 12 2.37 23.20 14.23
C ARG A 12 1.24 23.72 13.35
N SER A 13 0.12 22.98 13.40
CA SER A 13 -1.13 23.36 12.75
C SER A 13 -2.04 24.12 13.71
N TRP A 14 -2.90 24.98 13.17
CA TRP A 14 -4.05 25.52 13.90
C TRP A 14 -5.18 24.48 14.06
N VAL A 15 -5.12 23.35 13.35
CA VAL A 15 -5.99 22.19 13.60
C VAL A 15 -5.37 21.39 14.76
N GLU A 16 -5.95 21.52 15.93
CA GLU A 16 -5.35 20.99 17.17
C GLU A 16 -5.07 19.49 17.12
N SER A 17 -6.01 18.70 16.59
CA SER A 17 -5.87 17.25 16.46
C SER A 17 -4.65 16.82 15.64
N ALA A 18 -4.18 17.66 14.73
CA ALA A 18 -2.97 17.39 13.94
C ALA A 18 -1.66 17.51 14.75
N ASN A 19 -1.72 18.09 15.94
CA ASN A 19 -0.56 18.26 16.82
C ASN A 19 -0.50 17.20 17.92
N ALA A 20 -1.47 16.30 17.98
CA ALA A 20 -1.52 15.26 19.00
C ALA A 20 -0.39 14.24 18.80
N PRO A 21 0.25 13.73 19.87
CA PRO A 21 1.21 12.64 19.77
C PRO A 21 0.59 11.42 19.07
N GLY A 22 1.31 10.86 18.11
CA GLY A 22 0.86 9.67 17.37
C GLY A 22 -0.24 9.93 16.33
N CYS A 23 -0.56 11.20 16.02
CA CYS A 23 -1.47 11.56 14.95
C CYS A 23 -0.94 11.06 13.60
N ASP A 24 -1.78 10.39 12.81
CA ASP A 24 -1.42 9.91 11.47
C ASP A 24 -1.19 11.07 10.49
N PHE A 25 -1.94 12.15 10.65
CA PHE A 25 -1.97 13.25 9.70
C PHE A 25 -1.53 14.59 10.30
N PRO A 26 -0.27 14.68 10.81
CA PRO A 26 0.28 15.97 11.21
C PRO A 26 0.47 16.87 9.99
N ILE A 27 0.73 18.16 10.21
CA ILE A 27 0.94 19.12 9.14
C ILE A 27 2.12 18.78 8.22
N GLN A 28 3.03 17.93 8.68
CA GLN A 28 4.14 17.40 7.89
C GLN A 28 3.70 16.29 6.92
N ASN A 29 2.51 15.71 7.06
CA ASN A 29 1.99 14.66 6.19
C ASN A 29 1.18 15.24 5.02
N LEU A 30 -0.04 15.71 5.28
CA LEU A 30 -0.99 16.26 4.32
C LEU A 30 -1.30 15.33 3.14
N PRO A 31 -1.74 14.08 3.39
CA PRO A 31 -2.06 13.16 2.31
C PRO A 31 -3.36 13.56 1.61
N PHE A 32 -3.45 13.18 0.32
CA PHE A 32 -4.61 13.47 -0.52
C PHE A 32 -5.57 12.28 -0.57
N GLY A 33 -6.87 12.55 -0.61
CA GLY A 33 -7.91 11.54 -0.75
C GLY A 33 -9.15 12.09 -1.41
N ILE A 34 -10.09 11.19 -1.72
CA ILE A 34 -11.40 11.53 -2.29
C ILE A 34 -12.48 11.26 -1.25
N PHE A 35 -13.37 12.23 -1.06
CA PHE A 35 -14.45 12.13 -0.08
C PHE A 35 -15.73 12.83 -0.54
N LYS A 36 -16.83 12.50 0.10
CA LYS A 36 -18.05 13.31 0.18
C LYS A 36 -18.54 13.38 1.64
N ARG A 37 -19.37 14.36 1.98
CA ARG A 37 -20.01 14.38 3.30
C ARG A 37 -21.08 13.29 3.38
N ARG A 38 -21.02 12.52 4.46
CA ARG A 38 -21.98 11.42 4.68
C ARG A 38 -23.42 11.93 4.68
N GLY A 39 -24.29 11.25 3.96
CA GLY A 39 -25.72 11.62 3.87
C GLY A 39 -26.01 12.84 2.98
N GLN A 40 -25.01 13.47 2.36
CA GLN A 40 -25.21 14.59 1.45
C GLN A 40 -25.29 14.13 -0.01
N ARG A 41 -26.18 14.76 -0.79
CA ARG A 41 -26.26 14.57 -2.25
C ARG A 41 -25.27 15.52 -2.95
N GLU A 42 -23.99 15.23 -2.84
CA GLU A 42 -22.93 16.02 -3.46
C GLU A 42 -21.94 15.09 -4.19
N PRO A 43 -21.22 15.58 -5.21
CA PRO A 43 -20.20 14.79 -5.88
C PRO A 43 -19.01 14.54 -4.94
N ALA A 44 -18.38 13.36 -5.10
CA ALA A 44 -17.09 13.09 -4.48
C ALA A 44 -16.04 14.07 -5.02
N ARG A 45 -15.09 14.48 -4.18
CA ARG A 45 -14.07 15.48 -4.49
C ARG A 45 -12.82 15.32 -3.65
N GLY A 46 -11.74 15.95 -4.09
CA GLY A 46 -10.46 15.90 -3.39
C GLY A 46 -10.46 16.63 -2.06
N GLY A 47 -9.79 16.04 -1.11
CA GLY A 47 -9.50 16.59 0.19
C GLY A 47 -8.09 16.25 0.66
N VAL A 48 -7.63 16.96 1.69
CA VAL A 48 -6.36 16.72 2.35
C VAL A 48 -6.61 16.41 3.81
N ALA A 49 -6.06 15.29 4.29
CA ALA A 49 -6.17 14.95 5.70
C ALA A 49 -5.25 15.82 6.55
N ILE A 50 -5.77 16.28 7.68
CA ILE A 50 -5.08 17.07 8.71
C ILE A 50 -5.67 16.77 10.08
N GLY A 51 -4.96 16.09 10.95
CA GLY A 51 -5.52 15.60 12.20
C GLY A 51 -6.69 14.67 11.97
N ASP A 52 -7.82 14.95 12.60
CA ASP A 52 -9.12 14.27 12.44
C ASP A 52 -10.05 14.97 11.42
N GLN A 53 -9.50 15.91 10.63
CA GLN A 53 -10.25 16.73 9.69
C GLN A 53 -9.79 16.49 8.25
N ILE A 54 -10.66 16.85 7.31
CA ILE A 54 -10.38 16.90 5.87
C ILE A 54 -10.51 18.36 5.43
N LEU A 55 -9.46 18.92 4.84
CA LEU A 55 -9.54 20.21 4.15
C LEU A 55 -10.14 20.01 2.76
N ASP A 56 -11.30 20.56 2.50
CA ASP A 56 -12.01 20.45 1.23
C ASP A 56 -11.32 21.31 0.14
N LEU A 57 -10.68 20.65 -0.81
CA LEU A 57 -9.94 21.33 -1.90
C LEU A 57 -10.87 22.06 -2.86
N ALA A 58 -12.07 21.56 -3.10
CA ALA A 58 -13.03 22.21 -3.97
C ALA A 58 -13.51 23.54 -3.35
N ALA A 59 -13.68 23.60 -2.02
CA ALA A 59 -13.99 24.82 -1.30
C ALA A 59 -12.87 25.88 -1.36
N LEU A 60 -11.63 25.44 -1.59
CA LEU A 60 -10.49 26.33 -1.86
C LEU A 60 -10.45 26.82 -3.32
N GLY A 61 -11.34 26.33 -4.19
CA GLY A 61 -11.31 26.58 -5.62
C GLY A 61 -10.42 25.61 -6.43
N LEU A 62 -9.86 24.59 -5.77
CA LEU A 62 -9.03 23.57 -6.41
C LEU A 62 -9.92 22.37 -6.81
N ARG A 63 -10.40 22.39 -8.05
CA ARG A 63 -11.28 21.32 -8.57
C ARG A 63 -10.45 20.10 -8.99
N THR A 64 -10.53 19.02 -8.24
CA THR A 64 -9.84 17.76 -8.54
C THR A 64 -10.72 16.77 -9.32
N GLY A 65 -12.04 17.02 -9.40
CA GLY A 65 -12.99 16.02 -9.91
C GLY A 65 -13.23 14.89 -8.88
N PRO A 66 -13.86 13.79 -9.33
CA PRO A 66 -14.17 12.64 -8.47
C PRO A 66 -12.95 11.71 -8.23
N THR A 67 -11.80 12.00 -8.85
CA THR A 67 -10.54 11.24 -8.69
C THR A 67 -9.35 12.19 -8.72
N LEU A 68 -8.20 11.73 -8.19
CA LEU A 68 -6.96 12.50 -8.16
C LEU A 68 -6.04 12.26 -9.37
N ASN A 69 -6.47 11.50 -10.41
CA ASN A 69 -5.65 11.23 -11.59
C ASN A 69 -5.13 12.52 -12.25
N GLY A 70 -5.98 13.56 -12.36
CA GLY A 70 -5.56 14.86 -12.88
C GLY A 70 -4.47 15.54 -12.03
N LEU A 71 -4.55 15.41 -10.70
CA LEU A 71 -3.52 15.93 -9.79
C LEU A 71 -2.22 15.12 -9.93
N ALA A 72 -2.32 13.79 -9.99
CA ALA A 72 -1.19 12.90 -10.19
C ALA A 72 -0.45 13.20 -11.50
N ALA A 73 -1.19 13.44 -12.58
CA ALA A 73 -0.65 13.79 -13.90
C ALA A 73 0.17 15.09 -13.93
N MET A 74 -0.04 16.00 -12.97
CA MET A 74 0.69 17.29 -12.93
C MET A 74 2.18 17.14 -12.57
N GLY A 75 2.59 15.99 -12.03
CA GLY A 75 3.96 15.68 -11.64
C GLY A 75 4.39 16.27 -10.30
N ARG A 76 5.53 15.80 -9.81
CA ARG A 76 6.04 16.11 -8.46
C ARG A 76 6.27 17.60 -8.21
N ARG A 77 6.75 18.36 -9.20
CA ARG A 77 6.97 19.80 -9.03
C ARG A 77 5.69 20.55 -8.66
N ALA A 78 4.58 20.22 -9.33
CA ALA A 78 3.29 20.85 -9.06
C ALA A 78 2.70 20.37 -7.72
N SER A 79 2.77 19.08 -7.44
CA SER A 79 2.36 18.47 -6.18
C SER A 79 3.11 19.11 -4.99
N ARG A 80 4.43 19.24 -5.08
CA ARG A 80 5.27 19.91 -4.07
C ARG A 80 4.88 21.37 -3.84
N LYS A 81 4.61 22.12 -4.92
CA LYS A 81 4.13 23.51 -4.81
C LYS A 81 2.81 23.55 -4.04
N LEU A 82 1.84 22.72 -4.40
CA LEU A 82 0.55 22.63 -3.73
C LEU A 82 0.72 22.25 -2.24
N ARG A 83 1.53 21.23 -1.93
CA ARG A 83 1.83 20.83 -0.57
C ARG A 83 2.37 21.99 0.27
N ARG A 84 3.32 22.78 -0.26
CA ARG A 84 3.87 23.96 0.42
C ARG A 84 2.81 25.04 0.67
N GLU A 85 1.91 25.25 -0.27
CA GLU A 85 0.80 26.21 -0.13
C GLU A 85 -0.17 25.75 0.96
N LEU A 86 -0.58 24.46 0.95
CA LEU A 86 -1.44 23.85 1.96
C LEU A 86 -0.80 23.92 3.36
N SER A 87 0.48 23.58 3.48
CA SER A 87 1.23 23.67 4.73
C SER A 87 1.23 25.10 5.29
N ARG A 88 1.45 26.12 4.45
CA ARG A 88 1.36 27.53 4.89
C ARG A 88 -0.05 27.93 5.34
N MET A 89 -1.08 27.46 4.62
CA MET A 89 -2.49 27.72 4.97
C MET A 89 -2.88 27.07 6.30
N LEU A 90 -2.39 25.86 6.56
CA LEU A 90 -2.71 25.06 7.75
C LEU A 90 -1.78 25.31 8.94
N SER A 91 -0.70 26.07 8.76
CA SER A 91 0.22 26.46 9.85
C SER A 91 -0.48 27.31 10.90
N ALA A 92 -0.12 27.13 12.18
CA ALA A 92 -0.57 27.96 13.31
C ALA A 92 -0.30 29.47 13.11
N LYS A 93 0.67 29.81 12.24
CA LYS A 93 0.98 31.20 11.87
C LYS A 93 0.13 31.73 10.71
N SER A 94 -0.84 30.97 10.20
CA SER A 94 -1.69 31.38 9.07
C SER A 94 -2.57 32.58 9.43
N ARG A 95 -2.64 33.55 8.51
CA ARG A 95 -3.59 34.69 8.64
C ARG A 95 -4.98 34.35 8.11
N GLN A 96 -5.20 33.16 7.59
CA GLN A 96 -6.45 32.75 6.93
C GLN A 96 -7.30 31.80 7.78
N ILE A 97 -6.98 31.56 9.04
CA ILE A 97 -7.62 30.55 9.91
C ILE A 97 -9.14 30.67 9.89
N LYS A 98 -9.70 31.87 10.19
CA LYS A 98 -11.17 32.09 10.21
C LYS A 98 -11.88 31.73 8.90
N ARG A 99 -11.20 31.92 7.77
CA ARG A 99 -11.72 31.56 6.44
C ARG A 99 -11.66 30.06 6.23
N LEU A 100 -10.51 29.42 6.54
CA LEU A 100 -10.22 28.05 6.25
C LEU A 100 -11.00 27.06 7.16
N GLN A 101 -11.31 27.45 8.39
CA GLN A 101 -12.13 26.66 9.31
C GLN A 101 -13.47 26.21 8.68
N ARG A 102 -14.06 27.02 7.79
CA ARG A 102 -15.33 26.69 7.11
C ARG A 102 -15.16 25.59 6.06
N PHE A 103 -13.94 25.29 5.65
CA PHE A 103 -13.62 24.30 4.64
C PHE A 103 -13.16 22.97 5.25
N LEU A 104 -13.13 22.87 6.58
CA LEU A 104 -12.84 21.62 7.26
C LEU A 104 -14.11 20.76 7.37
N VAL A 105 -13.92 19.47 7.14
CA VAL A 105 -14.94 18.43 7.32
C VAL A 105 -14.39 17.38 8.29
N PRO A 106 -15.06 17.11 9.42
CA PRO A 106 -14.64 16.03 10.31
C PRO A 106 -14.60 14.69 9.58
N MET A 107 -13.51 13.92 9.70
CA MET A 107 -13.37 12.62 9.01
C MET A 107 -14.53 11.67 9.31
N LYS A 108 -15.01 11.64 10.55
CA LYS A 108 -16.17 10.80 10.95
C LYS A 108 -17.47 11.14 10.20
N GLN A 109 -17.57 12.33 9.60
CA GLN A 109 -18.71 12.79 8.80
C GLN A 109 -18.48 12.60 7.30
N ALA A 110 -17.33 12.06 6.92
CA ALA A 110 -16.98 11.80 5.52
C ALA A 110 -17.21 10.34 5.14
N GLU A 111 -17.52 10.12 3.89
CA GLU A 111 -17.45 8.86 3.19
C GLU A 111 -16.25 8.92 2.24
N LEU A 112 -15.34 7.99 2.36
CA LEU A 112 -14.08 7.96 1.62
C LEU A 112 -14.19 7.02 0.42
N TYR A 113 -13.48 7.33 -0.66
CA TYR A 113 -13.48 6.61 -1.92
C TYR A 113 -12.07 6.26 -2.33
N LEU A 114 -11.93 5.39 -3.35
CA LEU A 114 -10.64 5.19 -4.00
C LEU A 114 -10.08 6.54 -4.45
N PRO A 115 -8.83 6.87 -4.09
CA PRO A 115 -8.29 8.20 -4.37
C PRO A 115 -8.04 8.44 -5.86
N VAL A 116 -7.83 7.38 -6.64
CA VAL A 116 -7.64 7.41 -8.10
C VAL A 116 -8.54 6.40 -8.78
N SER A 117 -8.85 6.64 -10.04
CA SER A 117 -9.34 5.62 -10.97
C SER A 117 -8.13 4.85 -11.46
N ILE A 118 -8.04 3.58 -11.11
CA ILE A 118 -6.93 2.70 -11.47
C ILE A 118 -7.23 2.11 -12.85
N GLY A 119 -6.34 2.38 -13.82
CA GLY A 119 -6.40 1.80 -15.15
C GLY A 119 -5.82 0.40 -15.15
N ASP A 120 -4.52 0.33 -14.86
CA ASP A 120 -3.77 -0.91 -14.78
C ASP A 120 -3.17 -1.10 -13.38
N TYR A 121 -3.01 -2.38 -13.01
CA TYR A 121 -2.40 -2.78 -11.76
C TYR A 121 -1.32 -3.83 -12.06
N SER A 122 -0.09 -3.52 -11.69
CA SER A 122 1.03 -4.47 -11.68
C SER A 122 1.44 -4.75 -10.25
N ASP A 123 1.42 -6.01 -9.86
CA ASP A 123 1.85 -6.42 -8.54
C ASP A 123 3.23 -7.07 -8.61
N PHE A 124 4.18 -6.48 -7.89
CA PHE A 124 5.56 -6.92 -7.84
C PHE A 124 5.79 -7.95 -6.71
N PHE A 125 6.98 -8.48 -6.66
CA PHE A 125 7.40 -9.47 -5.67
C PHE A 125 8.74 -9.04 -5.07
N THR A 126 8.77 -7.83 -4.46
CA THR A 126 10.04 -7.18 -4.05
C THR A 126 10.62 -7.71 -2.75
N GLY A 127 9.82 -8.35 -1.90
CA GLY A 127 10.23 -8.83 -0.58
C GLY A 127 11.02 -10.14 -0.63
N ILE A 128 12.34 -10.12 -0.50
CA ILE A 128 13.17 -11.33 -0.56
C ILE A 128 12.86 -12.31 0.58
N HIS A 129 12.50 -11.82 1.75
CA HIS A 129 12.14 -12.66 2.90
C HIS A 129 10.84 -13.42 2.60
N HIS A 130 9.81 -12.75 2.10
CA HIS A 130 8.57 -13.40 1.67
C HIS A 130 8.83 -14.40 0.56
N ALA A 131 9.55 -14.01 -0.49
CA ALA A 131 9.88 -14.90 -1.60
C ALA A 131 10.60 -16.18 -1.15
N THR A 132 11.54 -16.05 -0.22
CA THR A 132 12.28 -17.16 0.34
C THR A 132 11.40 -18.05 1.23
N ASN A 133 10.57 -17.45 2.09
CA ASN A 133 9.67 -18.19 2.99
C ASN A 133 8.63 -18.99 2.20
N MET A 134 7.97 -18.35 1.24
CA MET A 134 7.04 -19.03 0.34
C MET A 134 7.72 -20.13 -0.47
N GLY A 135 8.92 -19.84 -0.96
CA GLY A 135 9.72 -20.82 -1.68
C GLY A 135 10.08 -22.05 -0.83
N ARG A 136 10.50 -21.85 0.42
CA ARG A 136 10.77 -22.98 1.36
C ARG A 136 9.56 -23.88 1.58
N MET A 137 8.37 -23.29 1.60
CA MET A 137 7.11 -24.07 1.77
C MET A 137 6.70 -24.82 0.49
N LEU A 138 7.00 -24.27 -0.69
CA LEU A 138 6.55 -24.80 -1.98
C LEU A 138 7.65 -25.57 -2.75
N ARG A 139 8.91 -25.20 -2.56
CA ARG A 139 10.10 -25.71 -3.28
C ARG A 139 11.29 -25.76 -2.32
N PRO A 140 11.30 -26.64 -1.32
CA PRO A 140 12.32 -26.64 -0.26
C PRO A 140 13.76 -26.75 -0.77
N ASP A 141 13.99 -27.46 -1.87
CA ASP A 141 15.31 -27.68 -2.47
C ASP A 141 15.82 -26.44 -3.27
N ASN A 142 14.90 -25.57 -3.71
CA ASN A 142 15.22 -24.35 -4.43
C ASN A 142 14.24 -23.23 -4.05
N PRO A 143 14.37 -22.66 -2.86
CA PRO A 143 13.40 -21.68 -2.35
C PRO A 143 13.29 -20.43 -3.20
N LEU A 144 14.41 -19.91 -3.70
CA LEU A 144 14.45 -18.68 -4.48
C LEU A 144 14.80 -19.01 -5.94
N LEU A 145 13.87 -18.71 -6.86
CA LEU A 145 14.10 -18.95 -8.28
C LEU A 145 15.31 -18.14 -8.80
N PRO A 146 16.11 -18.67 -9.76
CA PRO A 146 17.37 -18.09 -10.17
C PRO A 146 17.26 -16.68 -10.77
N ASN A 147 16.10 -16.31 -11.30
CA ASN A 147 15.85 -14.99 -11.87
C ASN A 147 15.45 -13.94 -10.83
N TYR A 148 15.11 -14.31 -9.59
CA TYR A 148 14.60 -13.38 -8.56
C TYR A 148 15.56 -12.21 -8.28
N LYS A 149 16.87 -12.51 -8.18
CA LYS A 149 17.91 -11.52 -7.88
C LYS A 149 18.33 -10.66 -9.08
N TRP A 150 17.78 -10.97 -10.26
CA TRP A 150 18.07 -10.27 -11.51
C TRP A 150 16.93 -9.41 -12.02
N VAL A 151 15.70 -9.81 -11.73
CA VAL A 151 14.48 -9.25 -12.29
C VAL A 151 13.53 -8.84 -11.17
N PRO A 152 13.08 -7.59 -11.10
CA PRO A 152 11.92 -7.24 -10.32
C PRO A 152 10.67 -7.96 -10.88
N ILE A 153 10.41 -9.16 -10.35
CA ILE A 153 9.30 -10.01 -10.82
C ILE A 153 7.97 -9.36 -10.45
N GLY A 154 7.00 -9.40 -11.36
CA GLY A 154 5.65 -8.94 -11.14
C GLY A 154 4.65 -9.67 -12.01
N TYR A 155 3.37 -9.52 -11.72
CA TYR A 155 2.27 -10.02 -12.53
C TYR A 155 1.22 -8.92 -12.72
N HIS A 156 0.31 -9.11 -13.69
CA HIS A 156 -0.80 -8.20 -13.93
C HIS A 156 -1.93 -8.48 -12.96
N GLY A 157 -2.16 -7.57 -12.02
CA GLY A 157 -3.25 -7.60 -11.08
C GLY A 157 -4.58 -7.19 -11.74
N ARG A 158 -5.67 -7.31 -11.00
CA ARG A 158 -7.00 -6.94 -11.49
C ARG A 158 -7.45 -5.59 -10.94
N GLY A 159 -7.37 -4.53 -11.76
CA GLY A 159 -7.75 -3.18 -11.36
C GLY A 159 -9.22 -3.04 -10.98
N SER A 160 -10.14 -3.76 -11.64
CA SER A 160 -11.59 -3.61 -11.44
C SER A 160 -12.12 -4.18 -10.11
N SER A 161 -11.35 -4.98 -9.38
CA SER A 161 -11.69 -5.52 -8.08
C SER A 161 -10.93 -4.85 -6.91
N ILE A 162 -10.25 -3.75 -7.19
CA ILE A 162 -9.65 -2.93 -6.15
C ILE A 162 -10.77 -2.12 -5.46
N VAL A 163 -10.78 -2.17 -4.14
CA VAL A 163 -11.80 -1.53 -3.29
C VAL A 163 -11.15 -0.64 -2.23
N VAL A 164 -11.90 0.35 -1.77
CA VAL A 164 -11.45 1.23 -0.68
C VAL A 164 -11.61 0.54 0.68
N SER A 165 -10.75 0.89 1.62
CA SER A 165 -10.81 0.50 3.03
C SER A 165 -12.23 0.57 3.60
N GLY A 166 -12.62 -0.45 4.37
CA GLY A 166 -13.95 -0.61 4.95
C GLY A 166 -14.94 -1.35 4.05
N THR A 167 -14.59 -1.64 2.80
CA THR A 167 -15.40 -2.49 1.91
C THR A 167 -15.33 -3.94 2.40
N PRO A 168 -16.48 -4.64 2.61
CA PRO A 168 -16.47 -6.05 2.96
C PRO A 168 -15.89 -6.90 1.83
N VAL A 169 -15.12 -7.92 2.19
CA VAL A 169 -14.48 -8.84 1.26
C VAL A 169 -15.18 -10.19 1.30
N ARG A 170 -15.78 -10.58 0.20
CA ARG A 170 -16.46 -11.87 0.12
C ARG A 170 -15.46 -13.00 -0.11
N ARG A 171 -15.56 -14.07 0.71
CA ARG A 171 -14.76 -15.28 0.52
C ARG A 171 -14.96 -15.82 -0.90
N PRO A 172 -13.89 -15.97 -1.70
CA PRO A 172 -14.02 -16.48 -3.06
C PRO A 172 -14.27 -17.98 -3.10
N ALA A 173 -14.86 -18.44 -4.19
CA ALA A 173 -14.90 -19.84 -4.57
C ALA A 173 -14.06 -20.05 -5.84
N GLY A 174 -13.42 -21.19 -5.93
CA GLY A 174 -12.57 -21.54 -7.08
C GLY A 174 -12.32 -23.05 -7.15
N GLN A 175 -11.52 -23.44 -8.13
CA GLN A 175 -11.03 -24.82 -8.20
C GLN A 175 -9.92 -25.02 -7.17
N VAL A 176 -10.08 -26.05 -6.35
CA VAL A 176 -9.10 -26.48 -5.36
C VAL A 176 -8.84 -27.96 -5.58
N LYS A 177 -7.59 -28.37 -5.67
CA LYS A 177 -7.23 -29.79 -5.80
C LYS A 177 -6.50 -30.26 -4.54
N PRO A 178 -7.15 -31.02 -3.66
CA PRO A 178 -6.47 -31.70 -2.56
C PRO A 178 -5.39 -32.66 -3.10
N PRO A 179 -4.28 -32.89 -2.38
CA PRO A 179 -3.17 -33.75 -2.86
C PRO A 179 -3.62 -35.14 -3.33
N ASP A 180 -4.52 -35.78 -2.59
CA ASP A 180 -4.96 -37.15 -2.83
C ASP A 180 -6.23 -37.23 -3.71
N ALA A 181 -6.77 -36.09 -4.18
CA ALA A 181 -7.96 -36.11 -5.02
C ALA A 181 -7.61 -36.39 -6.48
N ALA A 182 -8.41 -37.24 -7.14
CA ALA A 182 -8.27 -37.54 -8.56
C ALA A 182 -8.59 -36.30 -9.44
N ALA A 183 -9.54 -35.46 -9.01
CA ALA A 183 -9.99 -34.28 -9.72
C ALA A 183 -10.12 -33.07 -8.79
N PRO A 184 -10.02 -31.81 -9.32
CA PRO A 184 -10.29 -30.63 -8.53
C PRO A 184 -11.78 -30.54 -8.15
N LEU A 185 -12.05 -29.82 -7.06
CA LEU A 185 -13.38 -29.46 -6.60
C LEU A 185 -13.58 -27.96 -6.76
N PHE A 186 -14.76 -27.53 -7.17
CA PHE A 186 -15.15 -26.11 -7.10
C PHE A 186 -15.81 -25.82 -5.75
N THR A 187 -15.12 -25.06 -4.89
CA THR A 187 -15.55 -24.82 -3.51
C THR A 187 -15.11 -23.45 -3.03
N ALA A 188 -15.75 -22.98 -1.94
CA ALA A 188 -15.26 -21.80 -1.22
C ALA A 188 -13.84 -22.06 -0.69
N SER A 189 -12.97 -21.07 -0.80
CA SER A 189 -11.61 -21.14 -0.28
C SER A 189 -11.61 -21.36 1.23
N LYS A 190 -10.82 -22.33 1.69
CA LYS A 190 -10.59 -22.65 3.11
C LYS A 190 -9.28 -22.06 3.62
N ARG A 191 -8.47 -21.47 2.73
CA ARG A 191 -7.16 -20.89 3.04
C ARG A 191 -7.10 -19.44 2.59
N LEU A 192 -8.05 -18.64 3.07
CA LEU A 192 -8.07 -17.19 2.81
C LEU A 192 -7.03 -16.49 3.66
N ASP A 193 -6.22 -15.65 3.03
CA ASP A 193 -5.07 -14.97 3.60
C ASP A 193 -5.08 -13.48 3.21
N TYR A 194 -4.25 -12.68 3.87
CA TYR A 194 -3.90 -11.33 3.50
C TYR A 194 -2.44 -11.24 3.06
N GLU A 195 -2.08 -10.18 2.35
CA GLU A 195 -0.70 -9.80 2.10
C GLU A 195 -0.51 -8.32 2.42
N ALA A 196 0.41 -8.04 3.36
CA ALA A 196 0.78 -6.69 3.78
C ALA A 196 1.67 -6.04 2.73
N GLU A 197 1.21 -4.97 2.08
CA GLU A 197 1.89 -4.34 0.95
C GLU A 197 1.77 -2.83 0.96
N LEU A 198 2.56 -2.20 0.11
CA LEU A 198 2.38 -0.81 -0.30
C LEU A 198 1.96 -0.74 -1.76
N GLY A 199 1.04 0.16 -2.06
CA GLY A 199 0.68 0.54 -3.42
C GLY A 199 1.31 1.88 -3.80
N PHE A 200 1.97 1.94 -4.95
CA PHE A 200 2.56 3.16 -5.48
C PHE A 200 1.70 3.65 -6.64
N VAL A 201 1.15 4.84 -6.47
CA VAL A 201 0.27 5.47 -7.46
C VAL A 201 1.10 6.20 -8.49
N ALA A 202 0.97 5.84 -9.77
CA ALA A 202 1.66 6.50 -10.87
C ALA A 202 1.23 7.98 -10.98
N GLY A 203 2.24 8.82 -11.19
CA GLY A 203 2.11 10.24 -11.47
C GLY A 203 2.00 10.52 -12.98
N PRO A 204 2.83 11.39 -13.55
CA PRO A 204 2.90 11.56 -14.99
C PRO A 204 3.28 10.24 -15.66
N GLY A 205 2.50 9.82 -16.64
CA GLY A 205 2.82 8.64 -17.43
C GLY A 205 4.01 8.87 -18.37
N ASN A 206 4.36 7.83 -19.12
CA ASN A 206 5.29 7.90 -20.24
C ASN A 206 4.60 7.56 -21.55
N ARG A 207 5.20 7.92 -22.67
CA ARG A 207 4.70 7.53 -24.00
C ARG A 207 5.05 6.08 -24.30
N LEU A 208 4.12 5.35 -24.90
CA LEU A 208 4.36 4.00 -25.39
C LEU A 208 5.65 3.96 -26.26
N GLY A 209 6.49 2.96 -26.03
CA GLY A 209 7.79 2.81 -26.66
C GLY A 209 8.92 3.70 -26.07
N ARG A 210 8.65 4.43 -24.97
CA ARG A 210 9.64 5.31 -24.30
C ARG A 210 9.85 4.87 -22.85
N PRO A 211 10.87 4.08 -22.54
CA PRO A 211 11.21 3.67 -21.17
C PRO A 211 11.49 4.87 -20.26
N ILE A 212 11.19 4.70 -18.98
CA ILE A 212 11.58 5.65 -17.92
C ILE A 212 12.95 5.23 -17.38
N PRO A 213 14.01 6.04 -17.53
CA PRO A 213 15.30 5.76 -16.90
C PRO A 213 15.18 5.74 -15.37
N ILE A 214 15.94 4.88 -14.70
CA ILE A 214 15.87 4.72 -13.23
C ILE A 214 16.07 6.05 -12.48
N ARG A 215 16.98 6.92 -12.93
CA ARG A 215 17.23 8.24 -12.33
C ARG A 215 16.00 9.18 -12.35
N ASP A 216 15.07 8.96 -13.27
CA ASP A 216 13.86 9.77 -13.44
C ASP A 216 12.62 9.07 -12.85
N ALA A 217 12.74 7.81 -12.41
CA ALA A 217 11.64 6.93 -12.03
C ALA A 217 10.72 7.54 -10.96
N LEU A 218 11.28 8.16 -9.92
CA LEU A 218 10.50 8.74 -8.84
C LEU A 218 9.73 10.00 -9.24
N GLU A 219 10.05 10.66 -10.36
CA GLU A 219 9.26 11.77 -10.89
C GLU A 219 7.94 11.27 -11.50
N HIS A 220 7.83 9.97 -11.79
CA HIS A 220 6.65 9.29 -12.31
C HIS A 220 5.79 8.64 -11.22
N VAL A 221 6.07 8.89 -9.94
CA VAL A 221 5.26 8.40 -8.81
C VAL A 221 4.65 9.57 -8.06
N PHE A 222 3.33 9.55 -7.88
CA PHE A 222 2.60 10.57 -7.14
C PHE A 222 2.71 10.36 -5.63
N GLY A 223 2.53 9.12 -5.16
CA GLY A 223 2.59 8.81 -3.73
C GLY A 223 2.28 7.35 -3.42
N VAL A 224 2.08 7.07 -2.14
CA VAL A 224 2.01 5.75 -1.56
C VAL A 224 0.69 5.58 -0.80
N VAL A 225 0.07 4.41 -0.94
CA VAL A 225 -1.10 3.93 -0.19
C VAL A 225 -0.77 2.60 0.49
N LEU A 226 -1.52 2.20 1.51
CA LEU A 226 -1.52 0.82 2.00
C LEU A 226 -2.28 -0.06 1.03
N LEU A 227 -1.84 -1.29 0.87
CA LEU A 227 -2.44 -2.27 -0.02
C LEU A 227 -2.48 -3.64 0.65
N ASN A 228 -3.67 -4.19 0.80
CA ASN A 228 -3.83 -5.58 1.19
C ASN A 228 -4.27 -6.41 -0.02
N ASP A 229 -3.40 -7.31 -0.48
CA ASP A 229 -3.70 -8.23 -1.58
C ASP A 229 -4.27 -9.55 -1.04
N TRP A 230 -5.60 -9.65 -1.01
CA TRP A 230 -6.29 -10.82 -0.50
C TRP A 230 -5.98 -12.06 -1.33
N SER A 231 -5.67 -13.18 -0.66
CA SER A 231 -5.13 -14.38 -1.30
C SER A 231 -5.90 -15.63 -0.90
N ALA A 232 -6.48 -16.34 -1.88
CA ALA A 232 -7.07 -17.66 -1.69
C ALA A 232 -6.01 -18.72 -1.96
N ARG A 233 -5.25 -19.13 -0.92
CA ARG A 233 -4.03 -19.95 -1.06
C ARG A 233 -4.27 -21.34 -1.61
N ASP A 234 -5.41 -21.94 -1.35
CA ASP A 234 -5.79 -23.25 -1.89
C ASP A 234 -6.15 -23.19 -3.38
N VAL A 235 -6.79 -22.10 -3.82
CA VAL A 235 -7.01 -21.83 -5.25
C VAL A 235 -5.67 -21.51 -5.92
N GLN A 236 -4.85 -20.66 -5.31
CA GLN A 236 -3.52 -20.27 -5.82
C GLN A 236 -2.64 -21.52 -6.05
N GLY A 237 -2.61 -22.44 -5.11
CA GLY A 237 -1.78 -23.64 -5.21
C GLY A 237 -2.13 -24.54 -6.40
N TRP A 238 -3.35 -24.47 -6.89
CA TRP A 238 -3.79 -25.23 -8.06
C TRP A 238 -3.56 -24.51 -9.39
N GLU A 239 -3.76 -23.18 -9.42
CA GLU A 239 -3.79 -22.42 -10.69
C GLU A 239 -2.49 -21.70 -11.04
N TYR A 240 -1.55 -21.49 -10.09
CA TYR A 240 -0.45 -20.52 -10.29
C TYR A 240 0.55 -20.90 -11.39
N GLN A 241 0.60 -22.15 -11.78
CA GLN A 241 1.42 -22.61 -12.89
C GLN A 241 0.54 -22.90 -14.11
N PRO A 242 0.96 -22.50 -15.32
CA PRO A 242 2.27 -21.93 -15.69
C PRO A 242 2.34 -20.39 -15.70
N LEU A 243 1.23 -19.64 -15.53
CA LEU A 243 1.19 -18.20 -15.81
C LEU A 243 1.16 -17.28 -14.57
N GLY A 244 1.20 -17.83 -13.38
CA GLY A 244 1.10 -17.08 -12.13
C GLY A 244 -0.33 -17.07 -11.55
N PRO A 245 -0.55 -16.32 -10.43
CA PRO A 245 -1.86 -16.28 -9.77
C PRO A 245 -2.89 -15.55 -10.63
N PHE A 246 -4.17 -15.98 -10.53
CA PHE A 246 -5.28 -15.40 -11.28
C PHE A 246 -6.51 -15.22 -10.40
N LEU A 247 -7.41 -16.24 -10.33
CA LEU A 247 -8.63 -16.17 -9.52
C LEU A 247 -8.36 -16.15 -8.01
N ALA A 248 -7.21 -16.66 -7.60
CA ALA A 248 -6.75 -16.61 -6.22
C ALA A 248 -6.50 -15.20 -5.69
N LYS A 249 -6.35 -14.23 -6.58
CA LYS A 249 -6.01 -12.82 -6.29
C LYS A 249 -7.07 -11.84 -6.80
N SER A 250 -7.66 -12.12 -7.96
CA SER A 250 -8.52 -11.17 -8.68
C SER A 250 -9.88 -10.90 -8.03
N PHE A 251 -10.20 -11.49 -6.87
CA PHE A 251 -11.48 -11.30 -6.21
C PHE A 251 -11.56 -10.04 -5.35
N ALA A 252 -10.44 -9.56 -4.80
CA ALA A 252 -10.36 -8.30 -4.06
C ALA A 252 -8.91 -7.86 -3.82
N THR A 253 -8.69 -6.54 -3.84
CA THR A 253 -7.50 -5.86 -3.30
C THR A 253 -7.99 -4.62 -2.55
N THR A 254 -7.57 -4.40 -1.30
CA THR A 254 -8.03 -3.26 -0.49
C THR A 254 -6.97 -2.19 -0.41
N LEU A 255 -7.33 -0.93 -0.70
CA LEU A 255 -6.44 0.23 -0.55
C LEU A 255 -6.88 1.14 0.58
N SER A 256 -5.89 1.77 1.25
CA SER A 256 -6.16 2.93 2.10
C SER A 256 -6.64 4.13 1.25
N PRO A 257 -7.51 5.00 1.79
CA PRO A 257 -8.11 6.10 1.02
C PRO A 257 -7.19 7.32 0.87
N TRP A 258 -6.01 7.31 1.49
CA TRP A 258 -5.11 8.44 1.59
C TRP A 258 -3.80 8.18 0.87
N ILE A 259 -3.47 9.04 -0.12
CA ILE A 259 -2.18 8.99 -0.80
C ILE A 259 -1.20 9.90 -0.06
N VAL A 260 -0.21 9.32 0.58
CA VAL A 260 0.94 10.04 1.15
C VAL A 260 1.93 10.33 0.04
N THR A 261 2.19 11.62 -0.23
CA THR A 261 3.07 11.99 -1.34
C THR A 261 4.53 11.63 -1.07
N LEU A 262 5.30 11.32 -2.12
CA LEU A 262 6.74 11.05 -1.97
C LEU A 262 7.48 12.23 -1.32
N ASP A 263 6.99 13.47 -1.52
CA ASP A 263 7.61 14.64 -0.88
C ASP A 263 7.42 14.64 0.65
N ALA A 264 6.31 14.11 1.16
CA ALA A 264 6.12 13.94 2.61
C ALA A 264 7.07 12.87 3.19
N LEU A 265 7.44 11.89 2.38
CA LEU A 265 8.28 10.75 2.77
C LEU A 265 9.79 11.02 2.69
N GLU A 266 10.22 12.18 2.19
CA GLU A 266 11.64 12.52 2.06
C GLU A 266 12.48 12.34 3.34
N PRO A 267 11.98 12.68 4.54
CA PRO A 267 12.75 12.47 5.78
C PRO A 267 13.00 10.99 6.11
N TYR A 268 12.22 10.08 5.53
CA TYR A 268 12.24 8.64 5.85
C TYR A 268 12.93 7.81 4.77
N ARG A 269 13.67 8.47 3.87
CA ARG A 269 14.52 7.78 2.91
C ARG A 269 15.67 7.09 3.62
N CYS A 270 16.02 5.91 3.13
CA CYS A 270 17.15 5.11 3.61
C CYS A 270 17.88 4.50 2.41
N ALA A 271 19.01 3.84 2.67
CA ALA A 271 19.71 3.07 1.67
C ALA A 271 18.79 1.95 1.12
N ALA A 272 18.99 1.59 -0.14
CA ALA A 272 18.43 0.38 -0.73
C ALA A 272 18.85 -0.85 0.09
N PHE A 273 18.11 -1.95 -0.08
CA PHE A 273 18.41 -3.22 0.59
C PHE A 273 19.86 -3.65 0.30
N ALA A 274 20.61 -3.95 1.36
CA ALA A 274 21.97 -4.42 1.24
C ALA A 274 21.98 -5.87 0.71
N ARG A 275 22.41 -6.05 -0.53
CA ARG A 275 22.54 -7.38 -1.13
C ARG A 275 23.61 -8.19 -0.42
N ALA A 276 23.36 -9.48 -0.23
CA ALA A 276 24.33 -10.37 0.41
C ALA A 276 25.62 -10.49 -0.41
N ALA A 277 26.73 -10.82 0.26
CA ALA A 277 27.98 -11.12 -0.44
C ALA A 277 27.77 -12.29 -1.41
N GLY A 278 28.15 -12.09 -2.68
CA GLY A 278 27.93 -13.05 -3.76
C GLY A 278 26.61 -12.91 -4.52
N ASP A 279 25.69 -12.04 -4.08
CA ASP A 279 24.51 -11.69 -4.88
C ASP A 279 24.94 -10.89 -6.12
N PRO A 280 24.27 -11.09 -7.26
CA PRO A 280 24.56 -10.30 -8.44
C PRO A 280 24.18 -8.84 -8.23
N GLY A 281 24.97 -7.91 -8.76
CA GLY A 281 24.56 -6.52 -8.91
C GLY A 281 23.40 -6.40 -9.90
N PRO A 282 22.55 -5.35 -9.79
CA PRO A 282 21.51 -5.12 -10.78
C PRO A 282 22.13 -4.83 -12.16
N LEU A 283 21.40 -5.19 -13.22
CA LEU A 283 21.81 -4.83 -14.59
C LEU A 283 21.83 -3.30 -14.79
N PRO A 284 22.59 -2.76 -15.75
CA PRO A 284 22.81 -1.31 -15.90
C PRO A 284 21.54 -0.47 -15.95
N TYR A 285 20.43 -0.97 -16.51
CA TYR A 285 19.16 -0.23 -16.57
C TYR A 285 18.44 -0.11 -15.20
N LEU A 286 18.85 -0.93 -14.22
CA LEU A 286 18.36 -0.93 -12.83
C LEU A 286 19.42 -0.42 -11.84
N GLN A 287 20.54 0.11 -12.34
CA GLN A 287 21.64 0.58 -11.51
C GLN A 287 21.69 2.11 -11.50
N ASP A 288 21.66 2.68 -10.30
CA ASP A 288 21.80 4.10 -10.05
C ASP A 288 22.39 4.32 -8.65
N GLU A 289 23.45 5.11 -8.54
CA GLU A 289 24.17 5.30 -7.27
C GLU A 289 23.32 6.06 -6.24
N ASP A 290 22.53 7.04 -6.67
CA ASP A 290 21.65 7.80 -5.79
C ASP A 290 20.51 6.90 -5.28
N ASP A 291 19.97 6.04 -6.13
CA ASP A 291 18.96 5.05 -5.72
C ASP A 291 19.54 4.05 -4.71
N GLN A 292 20.76 3.56 -4.93
CA GLN A 292 21.40 2.64 -3.97
C GLN A 292 21.67 3.31 -2.62
N ARG A 293 22.04 4.60 -2.61
CA ARG A 293 22.35 5.35 -1.40
C ARG A 293 21.13 5.74 -0.60
N GLU A 294 20.02 6.09 -1.28
CA GLU A 294 18.83 6.64 -0.64
C GLU A 294 17.50 6.28 -1.34
N GLY A 295 17.46 5.21 -2.14
CA GLY A 295 16.28 4.76 -2.89
C GLY A 295 15.24 4.02 -2.04
N GLY A 296 15.64 3.52 -0.87
CA GLY A 296 14.73 2.90 0.10
C GLY A 296 13.87 3.91 0.85
N PHE A 297 12.76 3.42 1.41
CA PHE A 297 11.89 4.17 2.31
C PHE A 297 11.63 3.33 3.57
N ASP A 298 11.85 3.92 4.75
CA ASP A 298 11.52 3.25 6.02
C ASP A 298 10.04 3.48 6.35
N ILE A 299 9.19 2.69 5.70
CA ILE A 299 7.74 2.65 5.93
C ILE A 299 7.43 1.33 6.63
N GLN A 300 7.05 1.41 7.89
CA GLN A 300 6.58 0.28 8.66
C GLN A 300 5.14 -0.04 8.31
N VAL A 301 4.83 -1.33 8.15
CA VAL A 301 3.48 -1.84 7.89
C VAL A 301 3.12 -2.84 8.97
N GLU A 302 2.00 -2.62 9.63
CA GLU A 302 1.48 -3.49 10.69
C GLU A 302 0.19 -4.16 10.23
N MET A 303 0.09 -5.47 10.48
CA MET A 303 -1.14 -6.23 10.26
C MET A 303 -1.82 -6.52 11.58
N HIS A 304 -3.11 -6.21 11.63
CA HIS A 304 -3.97 -6.46 12.79
C HIS A 304 -5.15 -7.32 12.39
N LEU A 305 -5.59 -8.16 13.33
CA LEU A 305 -6.78 -9.00 13.18
C LEU A 305 -7.75 -8.75 14.32
N ARG A 306 -9.04 -8.69 13.99
CA ARG A 306 -10.14 -8.69 14.95
C ARG A 306 -11.15 -9.75 14.56
N SER A 307 -11.34 -10.79 15.36
CA SER A 307 -12.45 -11.73 15.20
C SER A 307 -13.77 -11.12 15.70
N GLU A 308 -14.90 -11.74 15.36
CA GLU A 308 -16.22 -11.29 15.86
C GLU A 308 -16.34 -11.28 17.39
N LYS A 309 -15.57 -12.15 18.07
CA LYS A 309 -15.56 -12.24 19.55
C LYS A 309 -14.63 -11.22 20.22
N MET A 310 -13.76 -10.58 19.48
CA MET A 310 -12.77 -9.65 20.01
C MET A 310 -13.31 -8.23 20.07
N LYS A 311 -13.11 -7.54 21.20
CA LYS A 311 -13.47 -6.12 21.38
C LYS A 311 -12.53 -5.17 20.66
N ALA A 312 -11.26 -5.54 20.49
CA ALA A 312 -10.23 -4.73 19.85
C ALA A 312 -9.34 -5.61 18.97
N PRO A 313 -8.76 -5.06 17.90
CA PRO A 313 -7.81 -5.80 17.05
C PRO A 313 -6.51 -6.08 17.80
N VAL A 314 -5.88 -7.21 17.48
CA VAL A 314 -4.53 -7.57 17.93
C VAL A 314 -3.55 -7.44 16.77
N ARG A 315 -2.36 -6.91 17.02
CA ARG A 315 -1.30 -6.88 16.01
C ARG A 315 -0.72 -8.28 15.83
N LEU A 316 -0.70 -8.75 14.59
CA LEU A 316 -0.12 -10.03 14.20
C LEU A 316 1.36 -9.89 13.82
N SER A 317 1.70 -8.81 13.10
CA SER A 317 3.07 -8.60 12.61
C SER A 317 3.36 -7.13 12.33
N ARG A 318 4.67 -6.83 12.11
CA ARG A 318 5.16 -5.52 11.67
C ARG A 318 6.36 -5.72 10.74
N GLY A 319 6.17 -5.51 9.46
CA GLY A 319 7.22 -5.46 8.44
C GLY A 319 7.66 -4.04 8.09
N SER A 320 8.61 -3.90 7.17
CA SER A 320 9.03 -2.59 6.64
C SER A 320 9.37 -2.70 5.16
N PHE A 321 9.04 -1.67 4.38
CA PHE A 321 9.43 -1.58 2.97
C PHE A 321 10.96 -1.43 2.79
N ARG A 322 11.69 -1.00 3.81
CA ARG A 322 13.17 -0.98 3.79
C ARG A 322 13.80 -2.36 3.57
N ASP A 323 13.06 -3.44 3.86
CA ASP A 323 13.51 -4.82 3.70
C ASP A 323 13.21 -5.38 2.29
N SER A 324 12.68 -4.55 1.39
CA SER A 324 12.45 -4.91 -0.01
C SER A 324 13.75 -4.96 -0.80
N TYR A 325 13.99 -6.07 -1.48
CA TYR A 325 15.20 -6.31 -2.29
C TYR A 325 15.30 -5.37 -3.52
N TRP A 326 14.14 -4.97 -4.05
CA TRP A 326 14.01 -4.05 -5.17
C TRP A 326 13.44 -2.71 -4.70
N THR A 327 14.05 -1.60 -5.12
CA THR A 327 13.57 -0.25 -4.80
C THR A 327 12.37 0.15 -5.66
N LEU A 328 11.64 1.17 -5.24
CA LEU A 328 10.55 1.75 -6.04
C LEU A 328 11.04 2.26 -7.40
N ALA A 329 12.23 2.87 -7.46
CA ALA A 329 12.79 3.34 -8.74
C ALA A 329 13.10 2.18 -9.68
N GLN A 330 13.60 1.06 -9.16
CA GLN A 330 13.84 -0.15 -9.94
C GLN A 330 12.53 -0.77 -10.45
N MET A 331 11.46 -0.77 -9.65
CA MET A 331 10.13 -1.22 -10.08
C MET A 331 9.64 -0.43 -11.29
N VAL A 332 9.65 0.91 -11.21
CA VAL A 332 9.20 1.80 -12.29
C VAL A 332 10.07 1.65 -13.55
N ALA A 333 11.39 1.63 -13.39
CA ALA A 333 12.32 1.46 -14.50
C ALA A 333 12.10 0.10 -15.20
N HIS A 334 11.89 -0.97 -14.42
CA HIS A 334 11.63 -2.29 -14.97
C HIS A 334 10.27 -2.37 -15.68
N GLN A 335 9.21 -1.85 -15.07
CA GLN A 335 7.85 -1.83 -15.64
C GLN A 335 7.84 -1.22 -17.05
N THR A 336 8.67 -0.21 -17.28
CA THR A 336 8.68 0.53 -18.55
C THR A 336 9.81 0.16 -19.49
N SER A 337 10.73 -0.71 -19.08
CA SER A 337 11.98 -1.03 -19.80
C SER A 337 11.76 -1.57 -21.22
N ASN A 338 10.66 -2.26 -21.45
CA ASN A 338 10.25 -2.78 -22.76
C ASN A 338 9.46 -1.77 -23.61
N GLY A 339 9.28 -0.53 -23.11
CA GLY A 339 8.46 0.50 -23.75
C GLY A 339 6.99 0.54 -23.32
N CYS A 340 6.59 -0.29 -22.34
CA CYS A 340 5.26 -0.19 -21.72
C CYS A 340 5.05 1.22 -21.18
N ASN A 341 3.83 1.76 -21.33
CA ASN A 341 3.47 3.06 -20.79
C ASN A 341 2.73 2.93 -19.47
N LEU A 342 3.07 3.81 -18.54
CA LEU A 342 2.25 4.07 -17.35
C LEU A 342 1.28 5.20 -17.63
N GLN A 343 0.11 5.13 -17.01
CA GLN A 343 -0.91 6.17 -17.03
C GLN A 343 -1.06 6.78 -15.63
N PRO A 344 -1.44 8.07 -15.50
CA PRO A 344 -1.70 8.66 -14.20
C PRO A 344 -2.78 7.90 -13.44
N GLY A 345 -2.44 7.41 -12.25
CA GLY A 345 -3.33 6.62 -11.40
C GLY A 345 -3.18 5.10 -11.55
N ASP A 346 -2.34 4.60 -12.45
CA ASP A 346 -1.94 3.19 -12.44
C ASP A 346 -1.30 2.84 -11.09
N LEU A 347 -1.45 1.59 -10.67
CA LEU A 347 -1.01 1.10 -9.38
C LEU A 347 0.12 0.08 -9.54
N LEU A 348 1.20 0.29 -8.79
CA LEU A 348 2.29 -0.69 -8.65
C LEU A 348 2.27 -1.21 -7.21
N GLY A 349 1.92 -2.47 -6.99
CA GLY A 349 2.02 -3.14 -5.70
C GLY A 349 3.47 -3.52 -5.39
N SER A 350 3.86 -3.45 -4.14
CA SER A 350 5.22 -3.85 -3.71
C SER A 350 5.43 -5.36 -3.73
N GLY A 351 4.35 -6.12 -3.67
CA GLY A 351 4.39 -7.49 -3.18
C GLY A 351 4.53 -7.51 -1.66
N THR A 352 4.28 -8.66 -1.08
CA THR A 352 4.21 -8.87 0.36
C THR A 352 5.49 -8.44 1.08
N LEU A 353 5.35 -7.60 2.10
CA LEU A 353 6.42 -7.05 2.91
C LEU A 353 6.66 -7.93 4.14
N SER A 354 7.63 -8.82 4.05
CA SER A 354 8.13 -9.59 5.18
C SER A 354 9.57 -9.19 5.50
N GLY A 355 9.88 -9.08 6.78
CA GLY A 355 11.23 -8.86 7.28
C GLY A 355 11.90 -10.15 7.75
N PRO A 356 13.11 -10.04 8.37
CA PRO A 356 13.90 -11.20 8.76
C PRO A 356 13.46 -11.88 10.05
N THR A 357 12.54 -11.31 10.82
CA THR A 357 12.12 -11.82 12.14
C THR A 357 10.72 -12.43 12.11
N PRO A 358 10.40 -13.37 13.02
CA PRO A 358 9.09 -14.02 13.05
C PRO A 358 7.88 -13.08 13.21
N ASP A 359 8.08 -11.92 13.86
CA ASP A 359 7.06 -10.90 14.06
C ASP A 359 6.98 -9.88 12.92
N SER A 360 7.77 -10.07 11.85
CA SER A 360 7.82 -9.18 10.68
C SER A 360 7.28 -9.82 9.39
N LEU A 361 6.56 -10.93 9.50
CA LEU A 361 6.02 -11.68 8.35
C LEU A 361 4.74 -11.03 7.83
N GLY A 362 4.64 -10.86 6.51
CA GLY A 362 3.58 -10.08 5.86
C GLY A 362 2.31 -10.88 5.50
N SER A 363 2.23 -12.18 5.82
CA SER A 363 1.06 -13.02 5.51
C SER A 363 0.78 -14.05 6.59
N MET A 364 -0.46 -14.52 6.71
CA MET A 364 -0.80 -15.64 7.61
C MET A 364 -0.17 -16.94 7.13
N MET A 365 -0.01 -17.13 5.83
CA MET A 365 0.67 -18.29 5.26
C MET A 365 2.06 -18.47 5.87
N GLU A 366 2.81 -17.38 6.05
CA GLU A 366 4.12 -17.39 6.69
C GLU A 366 4.01 -17.55 8.21
N LEU A 367 3.17 -16.75 8.87
CA LEU A 367 2.98 -16.75 10.34
C LEU A 367 2.55 -18.10 10.86
N THR A 368 1.75 -18.82 10.10
CA THR A 368 1.18 -20.14 10.50
C THR A 368 1.91 -21.33 9.89
N LEU A 369 3.01 -21.10 9.16
CA LEU A 369 3.71 -22.16 8.40
C LEU A 369 2.75 -22.98 7.54
N ALA A 370 2.01 -22.30 6.67
CA ALA A 370 0.97 -22.88 5.81
C ALA A 370 -0.19 -23.55 6.60
N GLY A 371 -0.52 -23.03 7.78
CA GLY A 371 -1.58 -23.53 8.65
C GLY A 371 -1.16 -24.65 9.62
N LYS A 372 0.12 -25.07 9.59
CA LYS A 372 0.64 -26.11 10.49
C LYS A 372 0.76 -25.66 11.95
N GLN A 373 0.93 -24.35 12.16
CA GLN A 373 1.05 -23.72 13.47
C GLN A 373 0.04 -22.56 13.58
N PRO A 374 -1.23 -22.84 13.91
CA PRO A 374 -2.24 -21.82 14.02
C PRO A 374 -1.89 -20.76 15.08
N LEU A 375 -2.19 -19.49 14.78
CA LEU A 375 -2.06 -18.39 15.72
C LEU A 375 -3.10 -18.52 16.83
N GLU A 376 -2.70 -18.23 18.08
CA GLU A 376 -3.62 -18.09 19.20
C GLU A 376 -4.02 -16.61 19.35
N LEU A 377 -5.32 -16.35 19.25
CA LEU A 377 -5.89 -15.00 19.42
C LEU A 377 -6.31 -14.80 20.89
N PRO A 378 -6.38 -13.54 21.35
CA PRO A 378 -6.97 -13.23 22.64
C PRO A 378 -8.37 -13.84 22.77
N GLY A 379 -8.62 -14.57 23.86
CA GLY A 379 -9.88 -15.30 24.05
C GLY A 379 -9.84 -16.78 23.65
N GLY A 380 -8.67 -17.29 23.19
CA GLY A 380 -8.43 -18.73 22.95
C GLY A 380 -8.87 -19.20 21.57
N GLU A 381 -9.30 -18.32 20.68
CA GLU A 381 -9.56 -18.68 19.29
C GLU A 381 -8.24 -18.97 18.57
N LYS A 382 -8.26 -19.91 17.61
CA LYS A 382 -7.10 -20.25 16.79
C LYS A 382 -7.37 -19.90 15.33
N ARG A 383 -6.35 -19.40 14.64
CA ARG A 383 -6.42 -19.10 13.20
C ARG A 383 -5.24 -19.71 12.46
N ALA A 384 -5.53 -20.67 11.59
CA ALA A 384 -4.60 -21.14 10.58
C ALA A 384 -4.62 -20.23 9.34
N PHE A 385 -5.82 -19.79 8.96
CA PHE A 385 -6.16 -18.84 7.90
C PHE A 385 -7.35 -18.00 8.38
N LEU A 386 -7.74 -16.99 7.59
CA LEU A 386 -8.86 -16.10 7.91
C LEU A 386 -10.20 -16.85 7.87
N GLU A 387 -11.04 -16.59 8.85
CA GLU A 387 -12.40 -17.09 8.96
C GLU A 387 -13.43 -16.01 8.59
N ASP A 388 -14.67 -16.44 8.33
CA ASP A 388 -15.78 -15.50 8.09
C ASP A 388 -16.03 -14.69 9.35
N GLY A 389 -16.24 -13.36 9.19
CA GLY A 389 -16.38 -12.44 10.30
C GLY A 389 -15.06 -11.80 10.76
N ASP A 390 -13.90 -12.37 10.43
CA ASP A 390 -12.61 -11.75 10.73
C ASP A 390 -12.47 -10.41 9.98
N GLU A 391 -11.94 -9.41 10.67
CA GLU A 391 -11.57 -8.12 10.10
C GLU A 391 -10.06 -7.97 10.14
N VAL A 392 -9.46 -7.78 8.98
CA VAL A 392 -8.03 -7.50 8.82
C VAL A 392 -7.86 -6.00 8.66
N ILE A 393 -6.90 -5.42 9.37
CA ILE A 393 -6.60 -4.00 9.36
C ILE A 393 -5.10 -3.83 9.16
N GLU A 394 -4.74 -3.24 8.05
CA GLU A 394 -3.38 -2.83 7.76
C GLU A 394 -3.19 -1.38 8.16
N ARG A 395 -2.08 -1.07 8.85
CA ARG A 395 -1.66 0.27 9.26
C ARG A 395 -0.25 0.55 8.81
N GLY A 396 0.01 1.77 8.36
CA GLY A 396 1.33 2.21 7.92
C GLY A 396 1.85 3.37 8.75
N ARG A 397 3.15 3.37 9.00
CA ARG A 397 3.80 4.44 9.76
C ARG A 397 5.23 4.69 9.28
N CYS A 398 5.60 5.98 9.22
CA CYS A 398 6.99 6.40 9.15
C CYS A 398 7.36 7.09 10.45
N ALA A 399 8.46 6.66 11.08
CA ALA A 399 8.99 7.27 12.29
C ALA A 399 10.51 7.35 12.21
N ARG A 400 11.05 8.54 12.45
CA ARG A 400 12.50 8.79 12.51
C ARG A 400 12.78 9.86 13.55
N GLU A 401 13.82 9.68 14.34
CA GLU A 401 14.26 10.68 15.32
C GLU A 401 14.51 12.04 14.64
N GLY A 402 14.06 13.11 15.28
CA GLY A 402 14.15 14.48 14.74
C GLY A 402 13.09 14.84 13.69
N TYR A 403 12.15 13.95 13.37
CA TYR A 403 11.05 14.21 12.42
C TYR A 403 9.70 13.83 13.01
N ALA A 404 8.62 14.38 12.43
CA ALA A 404 7.26 14.02 12.81
C ALA A 404 6.96 12.57 12.41
N THR A 405 6.18 11.84 13.21
CA THR A 405 5.63 10.56 12.77
C THR A 405 4.52 10.79 11.76
N LEU A 406 4.52 10.06 10.64
CA LEU A 406 3.47 10.10 9.62
C LEU A 406 2.73 8.77 9.59
N GLY A 407 1.40 8.81 9.43
CA GLY A 407 0.55 7.65 9.19
C GLY A 407 -0.02 7.63 7.77
N PHE A 408 -0.62 6.50 7.41
CA PHE A 408 -1.23 6.27 6.10
C PHE A 408 -2.75 6.03 6.21
N GLY A 409 -3.32 6.16 7.42
CA GLY A 409 -4.66 5.68 7.74
C GLY A 409 -4.68 4.15 7.79
N GLU A 410 -5.78 3.56 7.35
CA GLU A 410 -5.99 2.11 7.41
C GLU A 410 -6.43 1.55 6.06
N ALA A 411 -5.98 0.32 5.72
CA ALA A 411 -6.62 -0.53 4.72
C ALA A 411 -7.28 -1.70 5.46
N ALA A 412 -8.61 -1.65 5.60
CA ALA A 412 -9.38 -2.58 6.40
C ALA A 412 -10.44 -3.31 5.55
N GLY A 413 -10.65 -4.61 5.84
CA GLY A 413 -11.69 -5.40 5.22
C GLY A 413 -12.19 -6.50 6.14
N ARG A 414 -13.52 -6.70 6.20
CA ARG A 414 -14.16 -7.79 6.93
C ARG A 414 -14.52 -8.91 5.96
N ILE A 415 -14.18 -10.13 6.34
CA ILE A 415 -14.51 -11.33 5.55
C ILE A 415 -15.99 -11.65 5.68
N MET A 416 -16.65 -11.72 4.54
CA MET A 416 -18.03 -12.19 4.41
C MET A 416 -18.07 -13.64 3.91
N PRO A 417 -19.06 -14.44 4.34
CA PRO A 417 -19.22 -15.80 3.85
C PRO A 417 -19.27 -15.88 2.32
N ALA A 418 -18.81 -16.99 1.75
CA ALA A 418 -18.99 -17.26 0.33
C ALA A 418 -20.48 -17.28 -0.05
N LEU A 419 -20.79 -16.96 -1.30
CA LEU A 419 -22.16 -17.12 -1.80
C LEU A 419 -22.56 -18.60 -1.74
N GLN A 420 -23.69 -18.88 -1.13
CA GLN A 420 -24.31 -20.20 -1.24
C GLN A 420 -24.83 -20.34 -2.67
N LYS A 421 -24.51 -21.47 -3.31
CA LYS A 421 -25.07 -21.83 -4.61
C LYS A 421 -26.43 -22.46 -4.44
#